data_f75e31c91b248a797454e13611291d95
#
_entry.id   f75e31c91b248a797454e13611291d95
#
_cell.length_a   1.000
_cell.length_b   1.000
_cell.length_c   1.000
_cell.angle_alpha   90.00
_cell.angle_beta   90.00
_cell.angle_gamma   90.00
#
_symmetry.space_group_name_H-M   'P 1'
#
loop_
_entity.id
_entity.type
_entity.pdbx_description
1 polymer ?
#
loop_
_entity_poly.entity_id
_entity_poly.type
_entity_poly.pdbx_seq_one_letter_code
_entity_poly.pdbx_strand_id
1 'polypeptide(L)'
;MKYYLIVGEASGDLHASHLMRALQQHDPQASFRFFGGDLMSAVGGTRVRHYRELAYMGFVPVLMHLRTIFRNMAMCKRDISTWAPDVVILVDYPGFNLDIARYVHAHTHIPVYYYISPKIWAWKEWRIRRIRRDVSEMFSILPFEVPFYEQRHHYPIHYVGNPTADEVRSFRASYHESRADYGRRHGIDGRPIIALLAGSRRQEIKDNLPAMLTATEQLLAQRGWTGRYQMVLAGAPSIDDAYYAPFTADHAVTLVRNETYALLTHSVAALVTSGTATLETALFGVPQVVCYRTPVPRLIRFAFNHIIKVRYILPGGTGRQAMLTGYAEVARRLGDAVAPENAARIICRLLRAGASGAGAGSDGSQP
;
A
#
# COMPACT_ATOMS: atom_id res chain seq x y z
N MET A 1 -15.45 22.50 3.03
CA MET A 1 -15.62 21.94 1.67
C MET A 1 -16.19 20.52 1.74
N LYS A 2 -16.81 20.05 0.65
CA LYS A 2 -17.38 18.69 0.51
C LYS A 2 -16.41 17.79 -0.24
N TYR A 3 -15.93 16.75 0.38
CA TYR A 3 -14.97 15.79 -0.18
C TYR A 3 -15.62 14.43 -0.40
N TYR A 4 -15.58 13.91 -1.63
CA TYR A 4 -16.08 12.57 -1.95
C TYR A 4 -14.91 11.63 -2.19
N LEU A 5 -14.71 10.65 -1.30
CA LEU A 5 -13.57 9.72 -1.38
C LEU A 5 -14.00 8.32 -1.83
N ILE A 6 -13.16 7.67 -2.63
CA ILE A 6 -13.42 6.30 -3.09
C ILE A 6 -12.19 5.44 -2.90
N VAL A 7 -12.33 4.39 -2.07
CA VAL A 7 -11.33 3.35 -1.85
C VAL A 7 -11.91 1.98 -2.18
N GLY A 8 -11.08 1.04 -2.59
CA GLY A 8 -11.50 -0.30 -3.00
C GLY A 8 -10.98 -1.43 -2.11
N GLU A 9 -10.13 -1.16 -1.12
CA GLU A 9 -9.52 -2.17 -0.28
C GLU A 9 -9.08 -1.62 1.10
N ALA A 10 -8.65 -2.51 2.01
CA ALA A 10 -8.29 -2.15 3.38
C ALA A 10 -7.12 -1.16 3.47
N SER A 11 -6.10 -1.29 2.62
CA SER A 11 -4.98 -0.34 2.56
C SER A 11 -5.44 1.05 2.13
N GLY A 12 -6.35 1.11 1.16
CA GLY A 12 -6.99 2.37 0.75
C GLY A 12 -7.79 3.02 1.88
N ASP A 13 -8.54 2.24 2.68
CA ASP A 13 -9.29 2.72 3.85
C ASP A 13 -8.36 3.35 4.89
N LEU A 14 -7.23 2.69 5.18
CA LEU A 14 -6.22 3.21 6.09
C LEU A 14 -5.64 4.54 5.60
N HIS A 15 -5.14 4.58 4.37
CA HIS A 15 -4.51 5.79 3.82
C HIS A 15 -5.52 6.94 3.64
N ALA A 16 -6.75 6.65 3.23
CA ALA A 16 -7.80 7.64 3.12
C ALA A 16 -8.24 8.18 4.50
N SER A 17 -8.27 7.34 5.53
CA SER A 17 -8.59 7.80 6.89
C SER A 17 -7.55 8.79 7.42
N HIS A 18 -6.26 8.56 7.14
CA HIS A 18 -5.19 9.51 7.48
C HIS A 18 -5.31 10.81 6.68
N LEU A 19 -5.61 10.72 5.38
CA LEU A 19 -5.85 11.91 4.55
C LEU A 19 -7.07 12.71 5.04
N MET A 20 -8.16 12.05 5.42
CA MET A 20 -9.34 12.73 5.97
C MET A 20 -9.02 13.50 7.26
N ARG A 21 -8.24 12.90 8.19
CA ARG A 21 -7.80 13.61 9.41
C ARG A 21 -6.96 14.84 9.07
N ALA A 22 -6.02 14.70 8.13
CA ALA A 22 -5.19 15.82 7.69
C ALA A 22 -6.03 16.91 6.98
N LEU A 23 -7.03 16.53 6.17
CA LEU A 23 -7.96 17.49 5.56
C LEU A 23 -8.77 18.27 6.61
N GLN A 24 -9.22 17.62 7.70
CA GLN A 24 -9.91 18.29 8.80
C GLN A 24 -9.05 19.35 9.50
N GLN A 25 -7.73 19.14 9.56
CA GLN A 25 -6.81 20.15 10.13
C GLN A 25 -6.70 21.40 9.25
N HIS A 26 -6.75 21.24 7.93
CA HIS A 26 -6.69 22.36 6.98
C HIS A 26 -8.04 22.95 6.62
N ASP A 27 -9.12 22.20 6.79
CA ASP A 27 -10.51 22.60 6.58
C ASP A 27 -11.39 22.07 7.73
N PRO A 28 -11.52 22.83 8.85
CA PRO A 28 -12.31 22.41 10.00
C PRO A 28 -13.78 22.16 9.70
N GLN A 29 -14.31 22.70 8.59
CA GLN A 29 -15.68 22.47 8.12
C GLN A 29 -15.77 21.40 7.04
N ALA A 30 -14.73 20.56 6.87
CA ALA A 30 -14.70 19.47 5.91
C ALA A 30 -15.89 18.52 6.11
N SER A 31 -16.64 18.28 5.05
CA SER A 31 -17.73 17.31 5.01
C SER A 31 -17.33 16.15 4.10
N PHE A 32 -17.42 14.94 4.62
CA PHE A 32 -16.99 13.74 3.90
C PHE A 32 -18.16 12.83 3.55
N ARG A 33 -18.15 12.34 2.32
CA ARG A 33 -18.98 11.24 1.84
C ARG A 33 -18.11 10.26 1.09
N PHE A 34 -18.29 8.94 1.30
CA PHE A 34 -17.28 8.02 0.80
C PHE A 34 -17.76 6.58 0.57
N PHE A 35 -17.10 5.93 -0.36
CA PHE A 35 -16.98 4.48 -0.47
C PHE A 35 -15.70 4.08 0.27
N GLY A 36 -15.82 3.40 1.42
CA GLY A 36 -14.67 3.13 2.29
C GLY A 36 -14.99 2.10 3.36
N GLY A 37 -14.20 2.06 4.40
CA GLY A 37 -14.32 1.10 5.48
C GLY A 37 -14.52 1.73 6.87
N ASP A 38 -14.15 0.96 7.87
CA ASP A 38 -14.38 1.31 9.27
C ASP A 38 -13.41 2.38 9.76
N LEU A 39 -12.17 2.43 9.22
CA LEU A 39 -11.18 3.45 9.59
C LEU A 39 -11.59 4.84 9.10
N MET A 40 -12.10 4.95 7.88
CA MET A 40 -12.69 6.21 7.39
C MET A 40 -13.93 6.61 8.18
N SER A 41 -14.81 5.63 8.51
CA SER A 41 -16.01 5.89 9.34
C SER A 41 -15.65 6.40 10.73
N ALA A 42 -14.56 5.94 11.33
CA ALA A 42 -14.07 6.41 12.63
C ALA A 42 -13.57 7.87 12.60
N VAL A 43 -13.19 8.40 11.43
CA VAL A 43 -12.82 9.82 11.28
C VAL A 43 -14.08 10.70 11.22
N GLY A 44 -15.15 10.21 10.59
CA GLY A 44 -16.42 10.91 10.45
C GLY A 44 -16.94 10.94 9.00
N GLY A 45 -18.08 11.57 8.80
CA GLY A 45 -18.74 11.67 7.51
C GLY A 45 -19.73 10.52 7.22
N THR A 46 -20.21 10.43 5.98
CA THR A 46 -21.21 9.45 5.57
C THR A 46 -20.62 8.36 4.69
N ARG A 47 -20.58 7.13 5.19
CA ARG A 47 -20.23 5.94 4.40
C ARG A 47 -21.42 5.51 3.53
N VAL A 48 -21.27 5.64 2.22
CA VAL A 48 -22.28 5.23 1.22
C VAL A 48 -22.23 3.71 1.01
N ARG A 49 -21.01 3.15 0.96
CA ARG A 49 -20.78 1.73 0.74
C ARG A 49 -19.47 1.26 1.39
N HIS A 50 -19.47 0.04 1.94
CA HIS A 50 -18.26 -0.56 2.46
C HIS A 50 -17.40 -1.13 1.33
N TYR A 51 -16.04 -0.93 1.36
CA TYR A 51 -15.14 -1.41 0.30
C TYR A 51 -15.20 -2.93 0.10
N ARG A 52 -15.51 -3.70 1.14
CA ARG A 52 -15.69 -5.18 1.04
C ARG A 52 -16.76 -5.56 0.03
N GLU A 53 -17.72 -4.70 -0.23
CA GLU A 53 -18.77 -4.90 -1.22
C GLU A 53 -18.35 -4.48 -2.64
N LEU A 54 -17.15 -3.87 -2.78
CA LEU A 54 -16.53 -3.47 -4.05
C LEU A 54 -15.43 -4.44 -4.49
N ALA A 55 -14.76 -5.08 -3.52
CA ALA A 55 -13.53 -5.82 -3.71
C ALA A 55 -13.76 -7.23 -4.25
N TYR A 56 -13.98 -7.34 -5.54
CA TYR A 56 -13.88 -8.61 -6.24
C TYR A 56 -12.54 -8.64 -6.99
N MET A 57 -11.59 -9.46 -6.51
CA MET A 57 -10.29 -9.65 -7.13
C MET A 57 -10.18 -11.02 -7.80
N GLY A 58 -9.57 -11.04 -8.99
CA GLY A 58 -9.42 -12.25 -9.81
C GLY A 58 -10.45 -12.34 -10.92
N PHE A 59 -10.09 -13.08 -11.99
CA PHE A 59 -10.92 -13.15 -13.21
C PHE A 59 -12.28 -13.79 -12.96
N VAL A 60 -12.34 -14.92 -12.24
CA VAL A 60 -13.58 -15.67 -11.97
C VAL A 60 -14.52 -14.92 -11.02
N PRO A 61 -14.07 -14.40 -9.84
CA PRO A 61 -14.93 -13.60 -8.98
C PRO A 61 -15.49 -12.34 -9.66
N VAL A 62 -14.68 -11.66 -10.48
CA VAL A 62 -15.16 -10.49 -11.24
C VAL A 62 -16.28 -10.86 -12.19
N LEU A 63 -16.16 -11.96 -12.95
CA LEU A 63 -17.22 -12.43 -13.85
C LEU A 63 -18.50 -12.79 -13.12
N MET A 64 -18.40 -13.46 -11.97
CA MET A 64 -19.57 -13.86 -11.16
C MET A 64 -20.32 -12.67 -10.55
N HIS A 65 -19.62 -11.55 -10.29
CA HIS A 65 -20.18 -10.38 -9.60
C HIS A 65 -20.34 -9.13 -10.49
N LEU A 66 -20.28 -9.26 -11.80
CA LEU A 66 -20.41 -8.14 -12.75
C LEU A 66 -21.65 -7.27 -12.47
N ARG A 67 -22.81 -7.87 -12.19
CA ARG A 67 -24.05 -7.13 -11.87
C ARG A 67 -23.89 -6.26 -10.63
N THR A 68 -23.21 -6.76 -9.60
CA THR A 68 -22.94 -6.02 -8.36
C THR A 68 -21.96 -4.88 -8.61
N ILE A 69 -20.92 -5.10 -9.41
CA ILE A 69 -19.94 -4.06 -9.80
C ILE A 69 -20.65 -2.93 -10.56
N PHE A 70 -21.48 -3.26 -11.55
CA PHE A 70 -22.24 -2.25 -12.30
C PHE A 70 -23.25 -1.50 -11.42
N ARG A 71 -23.93 -2.20 -10.50
CA ARG A 71 -24.85 -1.56 -9.54
C ARG A 71 -24.12 -0.59 -8.61
N ASN A 72 -22.97 -0.98 -8.08
CA ASN A 72 -22.14 -0.12 -7.23
C ASN A 72 -21.61 1.08 -8.01
N MET A 73 -21.21 0.88 -9.27
CA MET A 73 -20.79 1.95 -10.17
C MET A 73 -21.93 2.96 -10.42
N ALA A 74 -23.12 2.49 -10.73
CA ALA A 74 -24.29 3.35 -10.95
C ALA A 74 -24.70 4.10 -9.69
N MET A 75 -24.64 3.44 -8.53
CA MET A 75 -24.89 4.07 -7.22
C MET A 75 -23.89 5.18 -6.96
N CYS A 76 -22.59 4.91 -7.13
CA CYS A 76 -21.53 5.90 -6.90
C CYS A 76 -21.72 7.14 -7.79
N LYS A 77 -21.96 6.93 -9.07
CA LYS A 77 -22.22 8.03 -10.04
C LYS A 77 -23.40 8.90 -9.62
N ARG A 78 -24.54 8.26 -9.29
CA ARG A 78 -25.74 8.97 -8.85
C ARG A 78 -25.47 9.76 -7.57
N ASP A 79 -24.80 9.13 -6.60
CA ASP A 79 -24.53 9.74 -5.30
C ASP A 79 -23.61 10.96 -5.42
N ILE A 80 -22.55 10.88 -6.25
CA ILE A 80 -21.69 12.03 -6.56
C ILE A 80 -22.51 13.18 -7.20
N SER A 81 -23.31 12.87 -8.22
CA SER A 81 -24.12 13.90 -8.91
C SER A 81 -25.16 14.53 -7.99
N THR A 82 -25.77 13.77 -7.08
CA THR A 82 -26.79 14.28 -6.14
C THR A 82 -26.18 15.10 -5.02
N TRP A 83 -25.05 14.64 -4.45
CA TRP A 83 -24.42 15.33 -3.33
C TRP A 83 -23.59 16.54 -3.77
N ALA A 84 -23.16 16.57 -5.03
CA ALA A 84 -22.38 17.63 -5.65
C ALA A 84 -21.18 18.06 -4.77
N PRO A 85 -20.14 17.22 -4.63
CA PRO A 85 -18.95 17.55 -3.87
C PRO A 85 -18.11 18.63 -4.56
N ASP A 86 -17.27 19.32 -3.78
CA ASP A 86 -16.29 20.26 -4.32
C ASP A 86 -15.10 19.54 -5.00
N VAL A 87 -14.86 18.27 -4.63
CA VAL A 87 -13.83 17.41 -5.22
C VAL A 87 -14.17 15.93 -5.05
N VAL A 88 -13.81 15.11 -6.06
CA VAL A 88 -13.79 13.65 -5.95
C VAL A 88 -12.35 13.20 -5.79
N ILE A 89 -12.03 12.52 -4.69
CA ILE A 89 -10.69 11.97 -4.40
C ILE A 89 -10.72 10.45 -4.57
N LEU A 90 -10.00 9.96 -5.56
CA LEU A 90 -9.85 8.55 -5.89
C LEU A 90 -8.58 8.01 -5.25
N VAL A 91 -8.67 6.92 -4.47
CA VAL A 91 -7.52 6.36 -3.77
C VAL A 91 -7.19 4.99 -4.34
N ASP A 92 -6.02 4.85 -5.00
CA ASP A 92 -5.61 3.61 -5.67
C ASP A 92 -6.76 2.96 -6.50
N TYR A 93 -6.91 1.64 -6.51
CA TYR A 93 -8.04 0.88 -7.10
C TYR A 93 -8.43 1.30 -8.53
N PRO A 94 -7.48 1.27 -9.50
CA PRO A 94 -7.63 1.94 -10.79
C PRO A 94 -8.68 1.31 -11.73
N GLY A 95 -9.13 0.09 -11.46
CA GLY A 95 -10.17 -0.56 -12.27
C GLY A 95 -11.50 0.19 -12.19
N PHE A 96 -11.97 0.45 -11.00
CA PHE A 96 -13.21 1.14 -10.71
C PHE A 96 -13.03 2.67 -10.79
N ASN A 97 -11.97 3.16 -10.17
CA ASN A 97 -11.74 4.60 -9.97
C ASN A 97 -11.59 5.36 -11.30
N LEU A 98 -10.90 4.81 -12.30
CA LEU A 98 -10.78 5.46 -13.60
C LEU A 98 -12.11 5.49 -14.39
N ASP A 99 -13.05 4.61 -14.11
CA ASP A 99 -14.38 4.67 -14.72
C ASP A 99 -15.27 5.73 -14.05
N ILE A 100 -15.08 5.94 -12.73
CA ILE A 100 -15.70 7.07 -12.03
C ILE A 100 -15.07 8.39 -12.50
N ALA A 101 -13.74 8.49 -12.62
CA ALA A 101 -13.07 9.69 -13.13
C ALA A 101 -13.64 10.10 -14.50
N ARG A 102 -13.76 9.15 -15.42
CA ARG A 102 -14.35 9.40 -16.75
C ARG A 102 -15.78 9.94 -16.66
N TYR A 103 -16.59 9.38 -15.77
CA TYR A 103 -17.97 9.84 -15.60
C TYR A 103 -18.04 11.26 -15.04
N VAL A 104 -17.29 11.54 -13.99
CA VAL A 104 -17.27 12.86 -13.34
C VAL A 104 -16.79 13.92 -14.33
N HIS A 105 -15.70 13.66 -15.05
CA HIS A 105 -15.17 14.57 -16.07
C HIS A 105 -16.18 14.82 -17.21
N ALA A 106 -16.90 13.79 -17.66
CA ALA A 106 -17.83 13.93 -18.78
C ALA A 106 -19.18 14.57 -18.44
N HIS A 107 -19.61 14.52 -17.17
CA HIS A 107 -20.97 14.91 -16.76
C HIS A 107 -21.03 16.00 -15.70
N THR A 108 -19.89 16.44 -15.19
CA THR A 108 -19.82 17.46 -14.12
C THR A 108 -18.61 18.37 -14.33
N HIS A 109 -18.55 19.46 -13.58
CA HIS A 109 -17.37 20.33 -13.50
C HIS A 109 -16.53 20.06 -12.23
N ILE A 110 -16.82 18.98 -11.51
CA ILE A 110 -16.15 18.61 -10.27
C ILE A 110 -14.74 18.12 -10.58
N PRO A 111 -13.69 18.70 -9.98
CA PRO A 111 -12.32 18.21 -10.18
C PRO A 111 -12.14 16.81 -9.61
N VAL A 112 -11.36 16.00 -10.32
CA VAL A 112 -11.03 14.64 -9.91
C VAL A 112 -9.55 14.62 -9.49
N TYR A 113 -9.30 14.33 -8.23
CA TYR A 113 -7.97 14.17 -7.66
C TYR A 113 -7.68 12.69 -7.41
N TYR A 114 -6.47 12.25 -7.72
CA TYR A 114 -6.09 10.86 -7.58
C TYR A 114 -4.96 10.74 -6.56
N TYR A 115 -5.27 10.20 -5.37
CA TYR A 115 -4.32 9.96 -4.30
C TYR A 115 -3.84 8.51 -4.34
N ILE A 116 -2.52 8.28 -4.27
CA ILE A 116 -1.84 7.01 -4.51
C ILE A 116 -2.02 6.58 -5.98
N SER A 117 -1.14 7.11 -6.83
CA SER A 117 -1.13 6.91 -8.28
C SER A 117 -1.25 5.46 -8.70
N PRO A 118 -1.98 5.16 -9.78
CA PRO A 118 -2.02 3.81 -10.35
C PRO A 118 -0.63 3.40 -10.83
N LYS A 119 -0.20 2.18 -10.50
CA LYS A 119 1.13 1.62 -10.86
C LYS A 119 1.20 1.28 -12.36
N ILE A 120 0.93 2.28 -13.24
CA ILE A 120 0.91 2.08 -14.71
C ILE A 120 2.30 1.83 -15.27
N TRP A 121 3.35 2.21 -14.58
CA TRP A 121 4.75 1.93 -14.92
C TRP A 121 5.08 0.43 -14.87
N ALA A 122 4.37 -0.35 -14.04
CA ALA A 122 4.56 -1.79 -13.94
C ALA A 122 3.82 -2.57 -15.02
N TRP A 123 2.62 -2.08 -15.40
CA TRP A 123 1.77 -2.71 -16.41
C TRP A 123 0.59 -1.78 -16.77
N LYS A 124 0.00 -1.97 -17.95
CA LYS A 124 -1.13 -1.15 -18.45
C LYS A 124 -0.80 0.35 -18.57
N GLU A 125 0.39 0.66 -19.05
CA GLU A 125 0.86 2.04 -19.28
C GLU A 125 -0.10 2.84 -20.18
N TRP A 126 -0.85 2.16 -21.07
CA TRP A 126 -1.88 2.78 -21.90
C TRP A 126 -2.96 3.55 -21.11
N ARG A 127 -3.12 3.28 -19.81
CA ARG A 127 -4.05 4.02 -18.93
C ARG A 127 -3.69 5.50 -18.78
N ILE A 128 -2.47 5.90 -19.11
CA ILE A 128 -2.05 7.31 -19.08
C ILE A 128 -2.98 8.21 -19.92
N ARG A 129 -3.54 7.69 -21.04
CA ARG A 129 -4.47 8.45 -21.87
C ARG A 129 -5.76 8.82 -21.11
N ARG A 130 -6.24 7.90 -20.28
CA ARG A 130 -7.43 8.14 -19.43
C ARG A 130 -7.09 9.09 -18.29
N ILE A 131 -5.95 8.90 -17.63
CA ILE A 131 -5.48 9.75 -16.55
C ILE A 131 -5.38 11.20 -17.04
N ARG A 132 -4.70 11.45 -18.16
CA ARG A 132 -4.53 12.79 -18.72
C ARG A 132 -5.83 13.49 -19.10
N ARG A 133 -6.86 12.73 -19.47
CA ARG A 133 -8.15 13.27 -19.83
C ARG A 133 -9.06 13.51 -18.64
N ASP A 134 -9.08 12.55 -17.68
CA ASP A 134 -10.14 12.41 -16.69
C ASP A 134 -9.71 12.79 -15.27
N VAL A 135 -8.41 12.98 -15.00
CA VAL A 135 -7.86 13.30 -13.68
C VAL A 135 -7.25 14.69 -13.70
N SER A 136 -7.71 15.56 -12.81
CA SER A 136 -7.24 16.95 -12.71
C SER A 136 -5.88 17.03 -12.02
N GLU A 137 -5.70 16.29 -10.91
CA GLU A 137 -4.47 16.31 -10.10
C GLU A 137 -4.11 14.90 -9.64
N MET A 138 -2.82 14.57 -9.69
CA MET A 138 -2.28 13.27 -9.30
C MET A 138 -1.31 13.41 -8.13
N PHE A 139 -1.53 12.61 -7.07
CA PHE A 139 -0.68 12.59 -5.89
C PHE A 139 0.03 11.24 -5.79
N SER A 140 1.33 11.25 -5.98
CA SER A 140 2.19 10.06 -5.96
C SER A 140 2.84 9.88 -4.60
N ILE A 141 3.01 8.62 -4.21
CA ILE A 141 3.72 8.21 -2.98
C ILE A 141 5.07 7.54 -3.29
N LEU A 142 5.46 7.46 -4.56
CA LEU A 142 6.71 6.85 -5.00
C LEU A 142 7.54 7.86 -5.80
N PRO A 143 8.74 8.25 -5.34
CA PRO A 143 9.51 9.35 -5.95
C PRO A 143 9.93 9.08 -7.39
N PHE A 144 10.11 7.83 -7.78
CA PHE A 144 10.46 7.47 -9.17
C PHE A 144 9.29 7.63 -10.16
N GLU A 145 8.07 7.80 -9.66
CA GLU A 145 6.91 8.08 -10.51
C GLU A 145 6.93 9.50 -11.06
N VAL A 146 7.59 10.44 -10.38
CA VAL A 146 7.73 11.82 -10.87
C VAL A 146 8.38 11.86 -12.27
N PRO A 147 9.61 11.36 -12.48
CA PRO A 147 10.18 11.32 -13.82
C PRO A 147 9.38 10.45 -14.79
N PHE A 148 8.71 9.40 -14.34
CA PHE A 148 7.87 8.58 -15.19
C PHE A 148 6.67 9.36 -15.75
N TYR A 149 5.94 10.09 -14.91
CA TYR A 149 4.79 10.87 -15.35
C TYR A 149 5.20 12.17 -16.06
N GLU A 150 6.15 12.91 -15.51
CA GLU A 150 6.50 14.25 -16.02
C GLU A 150 7.40 14.21 -17.25
N GLN A 151 8.49 13.45 -17.18
CA GLN A 151 9.47 13.43 -18.29
C GLN A 151 9.01 12.55 -19.46
N ARG A 152 8.47 11.35 -19.14
CA ARG A 152 8.06 10.40 -20.20
C ARG A 152 6.66 10.69 -20.75
N HIS A 153 5.73 11.14 -19.91
CA HIS A 153 4.34 11.33 -20.29
C HIS A 153 3.88 12.79 -20.31
N HIS A 154 4.74 13.75 -19.95
CA HIS A 154 4.42 15.17 -19.89
C HIS A 154 3.12 15.46 -19.10
N TYR A 155 2.98 14.79 -17.95
CA TYR A 155 1.84 14.91 -17.06
C TYR A 155 2.35 15.27 -15.65
N PRO A 156 2.10 16.50 -15.17
CA PRO A 156 2.60 16.94 -13.86
C PRO A 156 1.92 16.16 -12.74
N ILE A 157 2.68 15.84 -11.69
CA ILE A 157 2.18 15.16 -10.51
C ILE A 157 2.76 15.76 -9.23
N HIS A 158 2.10 15.51 -8.10
CA HIS A 158 2.58 15.91 -6.78
C HIS A 158 3.15 14.71 -6.04
N TYR A 159 4.47 14.70 -5.82
CA TYR A 159 5.05 13.76 -4.86
C TYR A 159 4.77 14.27 -3.43
N VAL A 160 4.06 13.48 -2.64
CA VAL A 160 3.59 13.91 -1.32
C VAL A 160 4.32 13.26 -0.14
N GLY A 161 5.24 12.35 -0.39
CA GLY A 161 5.85 11.46 0.61
C GLY A 161 5.24 10.06 0.52
N ASN A 162 5.64 9.16 1.43
CA ASN A 162 5.19 7.77 1.41
C ASN A 162 4.58 7.38 2.77
N PRO A 163 3.29 7.01 2.82
CA PRO A 163 2.61 6.66 4.08
C PRO A 163 3.28 5.53 4.85
N THR A 164 3.80 4.52 4.15
CA THR A 164 4.53 3.40 4.80
C THR A 164 5.81 3.90 5.49
N ALA A 165 6.51 4.87 4.88
CA ALA A 165 7.68 5.47 5.51
C ALA A 165 7.30 6.25 6.77
N ASP A 166 6.15 6.93 6.76
CA ASP A 166 5.63 7.66 7.92
C ASP A 166 5.26 6.72 9.06
N GLU A 167 4.57 5.62 8.74
CA GLU A 167 4.20 4.59 9.71
C GLU A 167 5.42 3.93 10.36
N VAL A 168 6.42 3.55 9.56
CA VAL A 168 7.67 2.96 10.06
C VAL A 168 8.43 3.96 10.92
N ARG A 169 8.51 5.22 10.51
CA ARG A 169 9.18 6.29 11.29
C ARG A 169 8.48 6.52 12.63
N SER A 170 7.16 6.63 12.62
CA SER A 170 6.35 6.79 13.83
C SER A 170 6.52 5.62 14.79
N PHE A 171 6.47 4.38 14.27
CA PHE A 171 6.70 3.19 15.06
C PHE A 171 8.10 3.19 15.70
N ARG A 172 9.15 3.43 14.91
CA ARG A 172 10.54 3.45 15.41
C ARG A 172 10.78 4.53 16.48
N ALA A 173 10.08 5.64 16.41
CA ALA A 173 10.17 6.71 17.41
C ALA A 173 9.50 6.33 18.74
N SER A 174 8.49 5.46 18.74
CA SER A 174 7.72 5.06 19.92
C SER A 174 8.06 3.66 20.46
N TYR A 175 8.72 2.82 19.68
CA TYR A 175 9.02 1.45 20.07
C TYR A 175 10.41 1.33 20.73
N HIS A 176 10.41 0.94 22.00
CA HIS A 176 11.62 0.86 22.84
C HIS A 176 11.82 -0.51 23.52
N GLU A 177 10.99 -1.50 23.17
CA GLU A 177 11.10 -2.84 23.74
C GLU A 177 12.45 -3.48 23.39
N SER A 178 13.13 -4.04 24.40
CA SER A 178 14.40 -4.73 24.17
C SER A 178 14.21 -6.08 23.47
N ARG A 179 15.27 -6.57 22.81
CA ARG A 179 15.27 -7.91 22.19
C ARG A 179 14.97 -9.02 23.23
N ALA A 180 15.44 -8.84 24.47
CA ALA A 180 15.22 -9.82 25.54
C ALA A 180 13.77 -9.83 26.03
N ASP A 181 13.15 -8.64 26.17
CA ASP A 181 11.75 -8.51 26.57
C ASP A 181 10.81 -9.07 25.52
N TYR A 182 11.04 -8.70 24.25
CA TYR A 182 10.33 -9.26 23.10
C TYR A 182 10.44 -10.80 23.08
N GLY A 183 11.64 -11.33 23.28
CA GLY A 183 11.88 -12.77 23.33
C GLY A 183 11.09 -13.46 24.44
N ARG A 184 11.14 -12.91 25.67
CA ARG A 184 10.39 -13.48 26.81
C ARG A 184 8.88 -13.53 26.56
N ARG A 185 8.33 -12.47 26.00
CA ARG A 185 6.89 -12.36 25.71
C ARG A 185 6.39 -13.36 24.67
N HIS A 186 7.24 -13.71 23.73
CA HIS A 186 6.89 -14.63 22.63
C HIS A 186 7.48 -16.05 22.74
N GLY A 187 8.17 -16.38 23.83
CA GLY A 187 8.86 -17.66 23.95
C GLY A 187 10.01 -17.83 22.94
N ILE A 188 10.62 -16.72 22.54
CA ILE A 188 11.73 -16.64 21.59
C ILE A 188 13.02 -16.48 22.39
N ASP A 189 14.00 -17.35 22.13
CA ASP A 189 15.29 -17.32 22.82
C ASP A 189 16.27 -16.25 22.26
N GLY A 190 17.51 -16.27 22.73
CA GLY A 190 18.54 -15.30 22.32
C GLY A 190 19.09 -15.46 20.90
N ARG A 191 18.72 -16.53 20.16
CA ARG A 191 19.20 -16.76 18.80
C ARG A 191 18.74 -15.66 17.83
N PRO A 192 19.56 -15.29 16.83
CA PRO A 192 19.14 -14.34 15.80
C PRO A 192 17.88 -14.82 15.05
N ILE A 193 16.97 -13.86 14.82
CA ILE A 193 15.68 -14.12 14.16
C ILE A 193 15.81 -14.00 12.64
N ILE A 194 15.27 -14.99 11.93
CA ILE A 194 14.89 -14.89 10.51
C ILE A 194 13.38 -14.70 10.46
N ALA A 195 12.93 -13.52 10.06
CA ALA A 195 11.50 -13.21 9.94
C ALA A 195 10.90 -13.83 8.67
N LEU A 196 9.70 -14.40 8.79
CA LEU A 196 8.92 -14.91 7.66
C LEU A 196 7.65 -14.07 7.51
N LEU A 197 7.53 -13.32 6.42
CA LEU A 197 6.36 -12.51 6.07
C LEU A 197 5.68 -13.17 4.87
N ALA A 198 4.85 -14.17 5.14
CA ALA A 198 4.30 -15.06 4.12
C ALA A 198 3.14 -14.45 3.30
N GLY A 199 2.71 -13.23 3.63
CA GLY A 199 1.63 -12.51 2.98
C GLY A 199 0.44 -12.24 3.88
N SER A 200 -0.52 -11.47 3.38
CA SER A 200 -1.72 -11.04 4.10
C SER A 200 -3.00 -11.79 3.68
N ARG A 201 -2.93 -12.63 2.65
CA ARG A 201 -4.06 -13.38 2.09
C ARG A 201 -3.83 -14.87 2.21
N ARG A 202 -4.90 -15.65 2.43
CA ARG A 202 -4.83 -17.12 2.54
C ARG A 202 -4.08 -17.77 1.38
N GLN A 203 -4.31 -17.30 0.15
CA GLN A 203 -3.63 -17.86 -1.03
C GLN A 203 -2.13 -17.56 -1.03
N GLU A 204 -1.72 -16.35 -0.67
CA GLU A 204 -0.30 -15.96 -0.56
C GLU A 204 0.44 -16.83 0.47
N ILE A 205 -0.18 -17.01 1.64
CA ILE A 205 0.37 -17.85 2.72
C ILE A 205 0.50 -19.30 2.24
N LYS A 206 -0.56 -19.88 1.66
CA LYS A 206 -0.55 -21.24 1.12
C LYS A 206 0.54 -21.44 0.07
N ASP A 207 0.77 -20.45 -0.80
CA ASP A 207 1.72 -20.57 -1.90
C ASP A 207 3.17 -20.35 -1.44
N ASN A 208 3.42 -19.46 -0.48
CA ASN A 208 4.76 -19.03 -0.10
C ASN A 208 5.30 -19.68 1.18
N LEU A 209 4.48 -19.82 2.24
CA LEU A 209 4.95 -20.24 3.56
C LEU A 209 5.67 -21.59 3.55
N PRO A 210 5.16 -22.67 2.91
CA PRO A 210 5.86 -23.93 2.89
C PRO A 210 7.26 -23.84 2.23
N ALA A 211 7.36 -23.07 1.15
CA ALA A 211 8.63 -22.85 0.47
C ALA A 211 9.62 -22.03 1.32
N MET A 212 9.14 -21.02 2.05
CA MET A 212 9.95 -20.20 2.96
C MET A 212 10.54 -21.04 4.09
N LEU A 213 9.71 -21.88 4.74
CA LEU A 213 10.14 -22.78 5.82
C LEU A 213 11.19 -23.76 5.32
N THR A 214 10.86 -24.55 4.30
CA THR A 214 11.77 -25.58 3.74
C THR A 214 13.08 -24.97 3.24
N ALA A 215 13.03 -23.86 2.51
CA ALA A 215 14.25 -23.22 1.99
C ALA A 215 15.15 -22.68 3.11
N THR A 216 14.56 -22.13 4.18
CA THR A 216 15.32 -21.65 5.31
C THR A 216 16.02 -22.79 6.05
N GLU A 217 15.30 -23.87 6.35
CA GLU A 217 15.85 -25.05 7.01
C GLU A 217 16.96 -25.71 6.19
N GLN A 218 16.74 -25.89 4.89
CA GLN A 218 17.74 -26.43 3.99
C GLN A 218 19.01 -25.57 3.95
N LEU A 219 18.87 -24.25 3.87
CA LEU A 219 20.01 -23.34 3.90
C LEU A 219 20.79 -23.47 5.20
N LEU A 220 20.10 -23.47 6.34
CA LEU A 220 20.72 -23.58 7.66
C LEU A 220 21.46 -24.92 7.82
N ALA A 221 20.86 -26.02 7.36
CA ALA A 221 21.49 -27.34 7.38
C ALA A 221 22.73 -27.41 6.48
N GLN A 222 22.63 -26.94 5.22
CA GLN A 222 23.75 -26.93 4.27
C GLN A 222 24.96 -26.11 4.76
N ARG A 223 24.70 -25.09 5.61
CA ARG A 223 25.75 -24.22 6.15
C ARG A 223 26.27 -24.67 7.53
N GLY A 224 25.74 -25.74 8.10
CA GLY A 224 26.05 -26.13 9.47
C GLY A 224 25.57 -25.09 10.52
N TRP A 225 24.50 -24.37 10.22
CA TRP A 225 23.92 -23.35 11.08
C TRP A 225 22.61 -23.77 11.75
N THR A 226 22.25 -25.03 11.64
CA THR A 226 21.11 -25.60 12.38
C THR A 226 21.24 -25.30 13.86
N GLY A 227 20.17 -24.76 14.47
CA GLY A 227 20.16 -24.32 15.86
C GLY A 227 20.83 -22.98 16.13
N ARG A 228 21.50 -22.33 15.18
CA ARG A 228 22.11 -20.99 15.33
C ARG A 228 21.14 -19.84 15.08
N TYR A 229 20.08 -20.08 14.34
CA TYR A 229 19.02 -19.12 14.03
C TYR A 229 17.67 -19.71 14.41
N GLN A 230 16.69 -18.84 14.56
CA GLN A 230 15.30 -19.23 14.75
C GLN A 230 14.40 -18.52 13.75
N MET A 231 13.35 -19.21 13.31
CA MET A 231 12.35 -18.66 12.41
C MET A 231 11.19 -18.10 13.24
N VAL A 232 10.75 -16.89 12.88
CA VAL A 232 9.56 -16.27 13.47
C VAL A 232 8.64 -15.80 12.33
N LEU A 233 7.42 -16.28 12.36
CA LEU A 233 6.39 -16.00 11.36
C LEU A 233 5.51 -14.85 11.81
N ALA A 234 5.39 -13.83 10.99
CA ALA A 234 4.41 -12.75 11.18
C ALA A 234 3.03 -13.23 10.71
N GLY A 235 2.10 -13.44 11.64
CA GLY A 235 0.72 -13.77 11.35
C GLY A 235 -0.08 -12.55 10.90
N ALA A 236 -0.76 -12.66 9.76
CA ALA A 236 -1.61 -11.60 9.23
C ALA A 236 -2.83 -11.37 10.16
N PRO A 237 -3.22 -10.11 10.45
CA PRO A 237 -4.31 -9.81 11.39
C PRO A 237 -5.66 -10.44 11.03
N SER A 238 -5.92 -10.63 9.75
CA SER A 238 -7.18 -11.17 9.22
C SER A 238 -7.23 -12.70 9.08
N ILE A 239 -6.17 -13.41 9.49
CA ILE A 239 -6.04 -14.86 9.31
C ILE A 239 -5.87 -15.54 10.67
N ASP A 240 -6.72 -16.50 11.00
CA ASP A 240 -6.70 -17.24 12.26
C ASP A 240 -5.47 -18.13 12.40
N ASP A 241 -5.04 -18.41 13.64
CA ASP A 241 -3.90 -19.30 13.94
C ASP A 241 -4.11 -20.71 13.40
N ALA A 242 -5.33 -21.21 13.47
CA ALA A 242 -5.69 -22.52 12.93
C ALA A 242 -5.37 -22.66 11.44
N TYR A 243 -5.33 -21.55 10.69
CA TYR A 243 -4.95 -21.58 9.28
C TYR A 243 -3.45 -21.83 9.08
N TYR A 244 -2.63 -21.38 10.02
CA TYR A 244 -1.17 -21.58 9.95
C TYR A 244 -0.75 -22.96 10.44
N ALA A 245 -1.49 -23.57 11.35
CA ALA A 245 -1.13 -24.82 12.00
C ALA A 245 -0.72 -25.95 11.04
N PRO A 246 -1.44 -26.22 9.92
CA PRO A 246 -1.04 -27.28 8.98
C PRO A 246 0.29 -27.02 8.26
N PHE A 247 0.73 -25.75 8.20
CA PHE A 247 1.99 -25.39 7.54
C PHE A 247 3.18 -25.36 8.50
N THR A 248 2.90 -25.24 9.82
CA THR A 248 3.93 -25.03 10.83
C THR A 248 4.17 -26.23 11.74
N ALA A 249 3.28 -27.24 11.69
CA ALA A 249 3.31 -28.40 12.60
C ALA A 249 4.63 -29.16 12.64
N ASP A 250 5.30 -29.30 11.50
CA ASP A 250 6.55 -30.04 11.38
C ASP A 250 7.80 -29.13 11.33
N HIS A 251 7.65 -27.83 11.69
CA HIS A 251 8.69 -26.83 11.58
C HIS A 251 8.94 -26.12 12.91
N ALA A 252 10.20 -25.87 13.24
CA ALA A 252 10.58 -25.08 14.42
C ALA A 252 10.40 -23.57 14.13
N VAL A 253 9.17 -23.09 14.16
CA VAL A 253 8.81 -21.70 13.88
C VAL A 253 7.85 -21.17 14.93
N THR A 254 8.09 -19.95 15.42
CA THR A 254 7.19 -19.24 16.34
C THR A 254 6.29 -18.29 15.55
N LEU A 255 4.99 -18.34 15.79
CA LEU A 255 4.00 -17.42 15.21
C LEU A 255 3.80 -16.22 16.14
N VAL A 256 3.96 -14.99 15.61
CA VAL A 256 3.66 -13.73 16.32
C VAL A 256 2.56 -12.97 15.60
N ARG A 257 1.70 -12.27 16.34
CA ARG A 257 0.51 -11.61 15.84
C ARG A 257 0.56 -10.10 16.02
N ASN A 258 0.13 -9.37 14.96
CA ASN A 258 -0.03 -7.91 15.01
C ASN A 258 1.26 -7.14 15.37
N GLU A 259 2.41 -7.75 15.21
CA GLU A 259 3.70 -7.23 15.65
C GLU A 259 4.79 -7.33 14.57
N THR A 260 4.39 -7.19 13.30
CA THR A 260 5.33 -7.27 12.18
C THR A 260 6.48 -6.28 12.32
N TYR A 261 6.22 -5.07 12.77
CA TYR A 261 7.23 -4.02 12.95
C TYR A 261 8.17 -4.32 14.11
N ALA A 262 7.64 -4.81 15.25
CA ALA A 262 8.46 -5.28 16.36
C ALA A 262 9.34 -6.47 15.94
N LEU A 263 8.77 -7.44 15.24
CA LEU A 263 9.52 -8.57 14.69
C LEU A 263 10.65 -8.10 13.76
N LEU A 264 10.38 -7.19 12.83
CA LEU A 264 11.39 -6.65 11.92
C LEU A 264 12.50 -5.90 12.68
N THR A 265 12.15 -5.13 13.74
CA THR A 265 13.15 -4.43 14.56
C THR A 265 14.17 -5.40 15.16
N HIS A 266 13.75 -6.62 15.50
CA HIS A 266 14.59 -7.63 16.15
C HIS A 266 15.15 -8.70 15.20
N SER A 267 14.94 -8.57 13.89
CA SER A 267 15.33 -9.57 12.91
C SER A 267 16.65 -9.24 12.22
N VAL A 268 17.44 -10.28 11.91
CA VAL A 268 18.73 -10.14 11.19
C VAL A 268 18.58 -10.35 9.70
N ALA A 269 17.52 -11.03 9.28
CA ALA A 269 17.15 -11.28 7.88
C ALA A 269 15.64 -11.57 7.78
N ALA A 270 15.08 -11.48 6.58
CA ALA A 270 13.67 -11.78 6.33
C ALA A 270 13.46 -12.50 4.99
N LEU A 271 12.46 -13.37 4.95
CA LEU A 271 11.83 -13.84 3.72
C LEU A 271 10.46 -13.18 3.61
N VAL A 272 10.22 -12.48 2.51
CA VAL A 272 9.07 -11.58 2.39
C VAL A 272 8.31 -11.85 1.10
N THR A 273 7.01 -12.07 1.20
CA THR A 273 6.13 -12.12 0.03
C THR A 273 6.11 -10.74 -0.65
N SER A 274 6.24 -10.74 -1.97
CA SER A 274 6.24 -9.51 -2.78
C SER A 274 4.98 -8.66 -2.52
N GLY A 275 5.17 -7.44 -2.06
CA GLY A 275 4.09 -6.49 -1.70
C GLY A 275 4.63 -5.33 -0.88
N THR A 276 3.76 -4.63 -0.16
CA THR A 276 4.11 -3.50 0.71
C THR A 276 5.14 -3.88 1.78
N ALA A 277 5.07 -5.11 2.30
CA ALA A 277 5.99 -5.63 3.29
C ALA A 277 7.47 -5.60 2.85
N THR A 278 7.76 -5.60 1.54
CA THR A 278 9.13 -5.47 1.04
C THR A 278 9.70 -4.07 1.30
N LEU A 279 8.88 -3.03 1.18
CA LEU A 279 9.28 -1.66 1.51
C LEU A 279 9.42 -1.49 3.03
N GLU A 280 8.47 -1.98 3.80
CA GLU A 280 8.53 -1.97 5.27
C GLU A 280 9.83 -2.63 5.76
N THR A 281 10.12 -3.84 5.30
CA THR A 281 11.34 -4.59 5.66
C THR A 281 12.61 -3.80 5.31
N ALA A 282 12.64 -3.15 4.15
CA ALA A 282 13.76 -2.31 3.73
C ALA A 282 13.92 -1.09 4.63
N LEU A 283 12.83 -0.44 5.03
CA LEU A 283 12.84 0.74 5.93
C LEU A 283 13.28 0.38 7.35
N PHE A 284 13.04 -0.86 7.80
CA PHE A 284 13.64 -1.39 9.03
C PHE A 284 15.12 -1.75 8.88
N GLY A 285 15.68 -1.71 7.69
CA GLY A 285 17.08 -2.08 7.42
C GLY A 285 17.33 -3.58 7.53
N VAL A 286 16.30 -4.40 7.36
CA VAL A 286 16.40 -5.86 7.43
C VAL A 286 16.67 -6.43 6.03
N PRO A 287 17.82 -7.06 5.80
CA PRO A 287 18.11 -7.74 4.53
C PRO A 287 17.07 -8.81 4.24
N GLN A 288 16.57 -8.82 2.99
CA GLN A 288 15.44 -9.68 2.64
C GLN A 288 15.63 -10.47 1.36
N VAL A 289 14.98 -11.62 1.29
CA VAL A 289 14.69 -12.34 0.07
C VAL A 289 13.22 -12.15 -0.26
N VAL A 290 12.93 -11.59 -1.44
CA VAL A 290 11.56 -11.43 -1.90
C VAL A 290 11.08 -12.74 -2.52
N CYS A 291 10.00 -13.29 -1.97
CA CYS A 291 9.37 -14.51 -2.40
C CYS A 291 8.13 -14.20 -3.22
N TYR A 292 8.02 -14.83 -4.39
CA TYR A 292 6.84 -14.72 -5.22
C TYR A 292 6.56 -16.06 -5.91
N ARG A 293 5.38 -16.61 -5.70
CA ARG A 293 4.93 -17.83 -6.36
C ARG A 293 3.66 -17.57 -7.17
N THR A 294 3.60 -18.12 -8.37
CA THR A 294 2.47 -17.99 -9.27
C THR A 294 2.02 -19.37 -9.74
N PRO A 295 0.72 -19.59 -9.99
CA PRO A 295 0.19 -20.86 -10.47
C PRO A 295 0.68 -21.27 -11.88
N VAL A 296 1.40 -20.40 -12.61
CA VAL A 296 1.97 -20.70 -13.93
C VAL A 296 3.52 -20.75 -13.86
N PRO A 297 4.10 -21.80 -13.26
CA PRO A 297 5.52 -21.75 -12.85
C PRO A 297 6.53 -21.88 -14.01
N ARG A 298 6.20 -22.56 -15.11
CA ARG A 298 7.21 -22.89 -16.14
C ARG A 298 7.65 -21.72 -17.01
N LEU A 299 6.72 -20.90 -17.49
CA LEU A 299 7.03 -19.77 -18.38
C LEU A 299 7.68 -18.59 -17.61
N ILE A 300 7.19 -18.34 -16.40
CA ILE A 300 7.69 -17.26 -15.54
C ILE A 300 9.03 -17.66 -14.91
N ARG A 301 9.24 -18.93 -14.56
CA ARG A 301 10.50 -19.45 -14.04
C ARG A 301 11.66 -19.28 -15.04
N PHE A 302 11.41 -19.44 -16.32
CA PHE A 302 12.41 -19.18 -17.36
C PHE A 302 12.82 -17.70 -17.40
N ALA A 303 11.88 -16.79 -17.29
CA ALA A 303 12.16 -15.35 -17.26
C ALA A 303 12.88 -14.91 -15.97
N PHE A 304 12.52 -15.48 -14.81
CA PHE A 304 13.10 -15.09 -13.52
C PHE A 304 14.48 -15.70 -13.25
N ASN A 305 14.77 -16.93 -13.70
CA ASN A 305 16.07 -17.57 -13.47
C ASN A 305 17.26 -16.84 -14.15
N HIS A 306 16.98 -15.97 -15.12
CA HIS A 306 18.02 -15.18 -15.81
C HIS A 306 18.20 -13.77 -15.24
N ILE A 307 17.32 -13.31 -14.32
CA ILE A 307 17.27 -11.90 -13.86
C ILE A 307 17.67 -11.73 -12.39
N ILE A 308 17.50 -12.76 -11.53
CA ILE A 308 17.71 -12.61 -10.09
C ILE A 308 18.89 -13.48 -9.60
N LYS A 309 20.05 -12.85 -9.42
CA LYS A 309 21.15 -13.43 -8.64
C LYS A 309 20.86 -13.21 -7.16
N VAL A 310 20.43 -14.25 -6.45
CA VAL A 310 20.28 -14.22 -4.99
C VAL A 310 21.66 -14.02 -4.37
N ARG A 311 21.89 -12.83 -3.80
CA ARG A 311 23.10 -12.52 -3.06
C ARG A 311 22.96 -12.90 -1.59
N TYR A 312 24.08 -13.19 -0.96
CA TYR A 312 24.13 -13.54 0.46
C TYR A 312 23.64 -12.40 1.35
N ILE A 313 22.57 -12.61 2.11
CA ILE A 313 21.93 -11.57 2.94
C ILE A 313 22.10 -11.76 4.45
N LEU A 314 22.55 -12.95 4.90
CA LEU A 314 22.82 -13.19 6.31
C LEU A 314 24.10 -12.45 6.78
N PRO A 315 24.28 -12.24 8.10
CA PRO A 315 25.49 -11.61 8.63
C PRO A 315 26.77 -12.22 8.05
N GLY A 316 27.69 -11.38 7.56
CA GLY A 316 28.90 -11.79 6.86
C GLY A 316 28.75 -12.08 5.35
N GLY A 317 27.54 -12.07 4.80
CA GLY A 317 27.30 -12.29 3.36
C GLY A 317 27.63 -11.08 2.50
N THR A 318 28.24 -11.30 1.34
CA THR A 318 28.71 -10.23 0.40
C THR A 318 27.58 -9.37 -0.16
N GLY A 319 26.36 -9.89 -0.25
CA GLY A 319 25.19 -9.16 -0.72
C GLY A 319 24.53 -8.25 0.32
N ARG A 320 24.81 -8.47 1.62
CA ARG A 320 24.16 -7.75 2.71
C ARG A 320 24.48 -6.24 2.67
N GLN A 321 25.75 -5.88 2.57
CA GLN A 321 26.16 -4.47 2.57
C GLN A 321 25.58 -3.70 1.39
N ALA A 322 25.62 -4.29 0.18
CA ALA A 322 25.03 -3.67 -1.00
C ALA A 322 23.51 -3.44 -0.85
N MET A 323 22.81 -4.39 -0.20
CA MET A 323 21.37 -4.28 0.07
C MET A 323 21.07 -3.17 1.09
N LEU A 324 21.82 -3.09 2.19
CA LEU A 324 21.65 -2.05 3.21
C LEU A 324 21.95 -0.65 2.65
N THR A 325 22.97 -0.51 1.80
CA THR A 325 23.26 0.75 1.09
C THR A 325 22.08 1.12 0.17
N GLY A 326 21.52 0.15 -0.55
CA GLY A 326 20.33 0.37 -1.37
C GLY A 326 19.11 0.80 -0.56
N TYR A 327 18.92 0.25 0.65
CA TYR A 327 17.82 0.65 1.54
C TYR A 327 17.99 2.07 2.07
N ALA A 328 19.21 2.46 2.43
CA ALA A 328 19.49 3.84 2.83
C ALA A 328 19.18 4.83 1.70
N GLU A 329 19.50 4.48 0.46
CA GLU A 329 19.16 5.30 -0.71
C GLU A 329 17.64 5.35 -0.96
N VAL A 330 16.90 4.24 -0.79
CA VAL A 330 15.44 4.24 -0.86
C VAL A 330 14.85 5.16 0.20
N ALA A 331 15.28 5.05 1.46
CA ALA A 331 14.81 5.91 2.54
C ALA A 331 15.09 7.39 2.26
N ARG A 332 16.30 7.72 1.78
CA ARG A 332 16.67 9.07 1.39
C ARG A 332 15.78 9.64 0.27
N ARG A 333 15.46 8.84 -0.74
CA ARG A 333 14.57 9.27 -1.86
C ARG A 333 13.13 9.45 -1.43
N LEU A 334 12.64 8.64 -0.49
CA LEU A 334 11.30 8.81 0.07
C LEU A 334 11.17 10.12 0.87
N GLY A 335 12.27 10.61 1.43
CA GLY A 335 12.30 11.87 2.20
C GLY A 335 11.51 11.80 3.52
N ASP A 336 11.37 12.96 4.16
CA ASP A 336 10.75 13.09 5.49
C ASP A 336 9.35 13.70 5.44
N ALA A 337 8.80 13.93 4.24
CA ALA A 337 7.48 14.51 4.07
C ALA A 337 6.39 13.57 4.56
N VAL A 338 5.52 14.04 5.45
CA VAL A 338 4.37 13.28 5.95
C VAL A 338 3.29 13.28 4.85
N ALA A 339 3.07 12.12 4.25
CA ALA A 339 2.30 11.99 3.02
C ALA A 339 0.84 12.50 3.14
N PRO A 340 0.04 12.13 4.16
CA PRO A 340 -1.33 12.61 4.28
C PRO A 340 -1.40 14.11 4.49
N GLU A 341 -0.50 14.67 5.30
CA GLU A 341 -0.44 16.10 5.61
C GLU A 341 -0.08 16.94 4.37
N ASN A 342 0.95 16.52 3.64
CA ASN A 342 1.35 17.15 2.39
C ASN A 342 0.24 17.11 1.34
N ALA A 343 -0.40 15.96 1.17
CA ALA A 343 -1.51 15.81 0.23
C ALA A 343 -2.67 16.75 0.61
N ALA A 344 -3.09 16.76 1.89
CA ALA A 344 -4.17 17.60 2.37
C ALA A 344 -3.88 19.09 2.15
N ARG A 345 -2.66 19.54 2.49
CA ARG A 345 -2.22 20.92 2.28
C ARG A 345 -2.29 21.34 0.80
N ILE A 346 -1.82 20.49 -0.10
CA ILE A 346 -1.84 20.77 -1.55
C ILE A 346 -3.28 20.76 -2.06
N ILE A 347 -4.09 19.77 -1.70
CA ILE A 347 -5.51 19.65 -2.07
C ILE A 347 -6.28 20.92 -1.66
N CYS A 348 -6.20 21.32 -0.39
CA CYS A 348 -6.89 22.51 0.10
C CYS A 348 -6.42 23.81 -0.61
N ARG A 349 -5.12 23.93 -0.91
CA ARG A 349 -4.58 25.06 -1.68
C ARG A 349 -5.15 25.12 -3.09
N LEU A 350 -5.17 24.00 -3.80
CA LEU A 350 -5.69 23.92 -5.17
C LEU A 350 -7.18 24.23 -5.24
N LEU A 351 -7.97 23.71 -4.32
CA LEU A 351 -9.41 23.96 -4.27
C LEU A 351 -9.74 25.44 -3.95
N ARG A 352 -8.99 26.08 -3.04
CA ARG A 352 -9.15 27.51 -2.74
C ARG A 352 -8.76 28.37 -3.94
N ALA A 353 -7.70 28.06 -4.65
CA ALA A 353 -7.28 28.77 -5.86
C ALA A 353 -8.32 28.67 -6.99
N GLY A 354 -8.90 27.50 -7.21
CA GLY A 354 -9.97 27.29 -8.17
C GLY A 354 -11.25 28.07 -7.83
N ALA A 355 -11.62 28.12 -6.54
CA ALA A 355 -12.77 28.90 -6.08
C ALA A 355 -12.58 30.42 -6.25
N SER A 356 -11.36 30.93 -6.03
CA SER A 356 -11.03 32.36 -6.23
C SER A 356 -11.01 32.77 -7.70
N GLY A 357 -10.58 31.88 -8.60
CA GLY A 357 -10.59 32.12 -10.06
C GLY A 357 -12.00 32.15 -10.65
N ALA A 358 -12.94 31.37 -10.12
CA ALA A 358 -14.32 31.35 -10.56
C ALA A 358 -15.12 32.61 -10.13
N GLY A 359 -14.71 33.28 -9.03
CA GLY A 359 -15.35 34.50 -8.53
C GLY A 359 -14.89 35.78 -9.27
N ALA A 360 -13.74 35.77 -9.93
CA ALA A 360 -13.19 36.93 -10.62
C ALA A 360 -13.74 37.15 -12.05
N GLY A 361 -14.50 36.19 -12.58
CA GLY A 361 -15.02 36.21 -13.96
C GLY A 361 -16.44 36.74 -14.11
N SER A 362 -17.14 37.17 -13.02
CA SER A 362 -18.55 37.57 -13.07
C SER A 362 -18.83 39.08 -12.89
N ASP A 363 -17.79 39.91 -12.87
CA ASP A 363 -17.99 41.35 -12.78
C ASP A 363 -17.42 42.06 -14.01
N GLY A 364 -18.23 42.27 -15.00
CA GLY A 364 -17.83 43.05 -16.18
C GLY A 364 -18.71 42.82 -17.40
N SER A 365 -19.95 43.34 -17.41
CA SER A 365 -20.50 44.07 -18.54
C SER A 365 -22.04 44.15 -18.45
N GLN A 366 -22.53 45.25 -17.98
CA GLN A 366 -23.68 45.89 -18.57
C GLN A 366 -23.33 47.35 -18.86
N PRO A 367 -23.66 47.88 -20.01
CA PRO A 367 -24.41 49.12 -20.06
C PRO A 367 -25.89 48.93 -20.29
#